data_a75a99b3ac85975d5be8b8237e0b5006
#
_entry.id   a75a99b3ac85975d5be8b8237e0b5006
#
_cell.length_a   1.000
_cell.length_b   1.000
_cell.length_c   1.000
_cell.angle_alpha   90.00
_cell.angle_beta   90.00
_cell.angle_gamma   90.00
#
_symmetry.space_group_name_H-M   'P 1'
#
loop_
_entity.id
_entity.type
_entity.pdbx_description
1 polymer ?
#
loop_
_entity_poly.entity_id
_entity_poly.type
_entity_poly.pdbx_seq_one_letter_code
_entity_poly.pdbx_strand_id
1 'polypeptide(L)'
;MTLSERADLARFREDAARWLREAVPERWRSQRSSLSPAELTGIRRDWDKQLHRAGYAGLSLPAEYGGQGLGLAEEVAFHELAARAHAPEGFGRIGKILTAPTLIAHGTPEQQARFLPGILSGEQIWCQGFSEPGAGSDLASVSTSARRDGDGYRVTGQKIWTSFADVADRSLLLAKTNPDAPRYRNLSMLLLDMRQPGVTVRPIKQISGVSHFAEVFFEDVWVADEDRLGGESEGWQVAMTVLQNERGAIEGITRYVEMRGDMDLLLHCCAARVGRTLDAADFEVRLELVRWQVSKAVELANDPAAFARASAVLKVTWSELWQEMTQLAIAASCPVHRAHWRHQYLETRASSIYSGSSEIQRNIMAERVLGLPK
;
A
#
# COMPACT_ATOMS: atom_id res chain seq x y z
N MET A 1 -5.35 21.40 -14.00
CA MET A 1 -6.78 21.01 -13.96
C MET A 1 -7.62 22.16 -14.48
N THR A 2 -8.40 21.94 -15.54
CA THR A 2 -9.30 22.92 -16.17
C THR A 2 -10.56 23.14 -15.29
N LEU A 3 -11.40 24.15 -15.64
CA LEU A 3 -12.67 24.37 -14.93
C LEU A 3 -13.65 23.20 -15.09
N SER A 4 -13.67 22.55 -16.29
CA SER A 4 -14.49 21.36 -16.53
C SER A 4 -14.04 20.19 -15.65
N GLU A 5 -12.75 19.86 -15.64
CA GLU A 5 -12.19 18.79 -14.78
C GLU A 5 -12.47 19.02 -13.30
N ARG A 6 -12.48 20.29 -12.83
CA ARG A 6 -12.84 20.62 -11.46
C ARG A 6 -14.33 20.36 -11.17
N ALA A 7 -15.21 20.66 -12.12
CA ALA A 7 -16.65 20.40 -11.97
C ALA A 7 -16.95 18.89 -11.95
N ASP A 8 -16.27 18.13 -12.80
CA ASP A 8 -16.41 16.67 -12.88
C ASP A 8 -15.88 16.00 -11.58
N LEU A 9 -14.74 16.43 -11.07
CA LEU A 9 -14.21 15.96 -9.80
C LEU A 9 -15.13 16.31 -8.61
N ALA A 10 -15.75 17.50 -8.62
CA ALA A 10 -16.70 17.88 -7.56
C ALA A 10 -17.93 16.97 -7.56
N ARG A 11 -18.52 16.70 -8.74
CA ARG A 11 -19.64 15.76 -8.90
C ARG A 11 -19.25 14.35 -8.45
N PHE A 12 -18.10 13.85 -8.88
CA PHE A 12 -17.56 12.56 -8.44
C PHE A 12 -17.48 12.47 -6.91
N ARG A 13 -16.95 13.52 -6.25
CA ARG A 13 -16.84 13.57 -4.78
C ARG A 13 -18.22 13.50 -4.10
N GLU A 14 -19.23 14.19 -4.63
CA GLU A 14 -20.59 14.17 -4.09
C GLU A 14 -21.21 12.78 -4.19
N ASP A 15 -21.09 12.13 -5.36
CA ASP A 15 -21.63 10.80 -5.63
C ASP A 15 -20.92 9.74 -4.77
N ALA A 16 -19.61 9.77 -4.72
CA ALA A 16 -18.81 8.87 -3.88
C ALA A 16 -19.14 9.04 -2.39
N ALA A 17 -19.27 10.28 -1.91
CA ALA A 17 -19.64 10.55 -0.51
C ALA A 17 -21.05 10.06 -0.18
N ARG A 18 -22.00 10.18 -1.09
CA ARG A 18 -23.36 9.64 -0.94
C ARG A 18 -23.33 8.13 -0.84
N TRP A 19 -22.66 7.48 -1.78
CA TRP A 19 -22.53 6.02 -1.81
C TRP A 19 -21.85 5.49 -0.53
N LEU A 20 -20.76 6.09 -0.09
CA LEU A 20 -20.05 5.67 1.13
C LEU A 20 -20.91 5.74 2.39
N ARG A 21 -21.79 6.77 2.51
CA ARG A 21 -22.71 6.86 3.66
C ARG A 21 -23.65 5.66 3.75
N GLU A 22 -24.06 5.12 2.61
CA GLU A 22 -25.01 4.00 2.53
C GLU A 22 -24.29 2.65 2.54
N ALA A 23 -23.14 2.54 1.86
CA ALA A 23 -22.44 1.28 1.64
C ALA A 23 -21.59 0.80 2.82
N VAL A 24 -21.03 1.73 3.63
CA VAL A 24 -20.21 1.31 4.78
C VAL A 24 -21.07 0.56 5.79
N PRO A 25 -20.72 -0.74 6.10
CA PRO A 25 -21.58 -1.58 6.92
C PRO A 25 -21.75 -1.03 8.34
N GLU A 26 -23.00 -1.00 8.84
CA GLU A 26 -23.32 -0.49 10.18
C GLU A 26 -22.56 -1.26 11.28
N ARG A 27 -22.42 -2.56 11.16
CA ARG A 27 -21.64 -3.39 12.11
C ARG A 27 -20.16 -2.98 12.15
N TRP A 28 -19.60 -2.53 11.02
CA TRP A 28 -18.24 -2.00 10.96
C TRP A 28 -18.13 -0.67 11.68
N ARG A 29 -19.11 0.21 11.54
CA ARG A 29 -19.12 1.53 12.18
C ARG A 29 -19.27 1.45 13.70
N SER A 30 -20.21 0.64 14.17
CA SER A 30 -20.65 0.66 15.58
C SER A 30 -20.10 -0.49 16.42
N GLN A 31 -19.67 -1.61 15.81
CA GLN A 31 -19.34 -2.85 16.53
C GLN A 31 -17.96 -3.43 16.18
N ARG A 32 -17.11 -2.68 15.47
CA ARG A 32 -15.80 -3.17 14.97
C ARG A 32 -14.95 -3.82 16.05
N SER A 33 -14.91 -3.26 17.24
CA SER A 33 -14.08 -3.76 18.35
C SER A 33 -14.60 -5.08 18.98
N SER A 34 -15.85 -5.46 18.70
CA SER A 34 -16.48 -6.70 19.19
C SER A 34 -16.57 -7.79 18.12
N LEU A 35 -16.20 -7.50 16.88
CA LEU A 35 -16.20 -8.47 15.79
C LEU A 35 -15.04 -9.48 15.95
N SER A 36 -15.33 -10.75 15.67
CA SER A 36 -14.31 -11.79 15.59
C SER A 36 -13.38 -11.57 14.37
N PRO A 37 -12.17 -12.14 14.34
CA PRO A 37 -11.28 -12.08 13.19
C PRO A 37 -11.92 -12.59 11.90
N ALA A 38 -12.75 -13.64 11.97
CA ALA A 38 -13.46 -14.19 10.81
C ALA A 38 -14.49 -13.19 10.25
N GLU A 39 -15.27 -12.52 11.12
CA GLU A 39 -16.25 -11.51 10.73
C GLU A 39 -15.55 -10.29 10.10
N LEU A 40 -14.45 -9.83 10.70
CA LEU A 40 -13.64 -8.74 10.13
C LEU A 40 -13.12 -9.09 8.73
N THR A 41 -12.62 -10.32 8.56
CA THR A 41 -12.15 -10.81 7.25
C THR A 41 -13.30 -10.89 6.25
N GLY A 42 -14.48 -11.38 6.64
CA GLY A 42 -15.67 -11.42 5.79
C GLY A 42 -16.09 -10.04 5.31
N ILE A 43 -16.21 -9.06 6.21
CA ILE A 43 -16.58 -7.68 5.88
C ILE A 43 -15.57 -7.06 4.88
N ARG A 44 -14.27 -7.27 5.09
CA ARG A 44 -13.22 -6.73 4.20
C ARG A 44 -13.26 -7.36 2.81
N ARG A 45 -13.52 -8.67 2.68
CA ARG A 45 -13.72 -9.35 1.39
C ARG A 45 -14.97 -8.85 0.67
N ASP A 46 -16.09 -8.71 1.39
CA ASP A 46 -17.34 -8.23 0.83
C ASP A 46 -17.22 -6.76 0.40
N TRP A 47 -16.44 -5.97 1.11
CA TRP A 47 -16.15 -4.57 0.77
C TRP A 47 -15.46 -4.45 -0.60
N ASP A 48 -14.45 -5.27 -0.89
CA ASP A 48 -13.81 -5.29 -2.21
C ASP A 48 -14.79 -5.58 -3.34
N LYS A 49 -15.70 -6.54 -3.14
CA LYS A 49 -16.75 -6.87 -4.11
C LYS A 49 -17.77 -5.75 -4.27
N GLN A 50 -18.12 -5.05 -3.18
CA GLN A 50 -19.01 -3.89 -3.21
C GLN A 50 -18.39 -2.73 -4.00
N LEU A 51 -17.12 -2.44 -3.77
CA LEU A 51 -16.37 -1.44 -4.53
C LEU A 51 -16.41 -1.73 -6.04
N HIS A 52 -16.19 -2.97 -6.43
CA HIS A 52 -16.25 -3.36 -7.83
C HIS A 52 -17.64 -3.19 -8.43
N ARG A 53 -18.69 -3.70 -7.77
CA ARG A 53 -20.09 -3.59 -8.25
C ARG A 53 -20.56 -2.14 -8.39
N ALA A 54 -20.04 -1.26 -7.54
CA ALA A 54 -20.39 0.16 -7.54
C ALA A 54 -19.50 1.02 -8.46
N GLY A 55 -18.51 0.41 -9.16
CA GLY A 55 -17.60 1.13 -10.03
C GLY A 55 -16.51 1.92 -9.32
N TYR A 56 -16.22 1.61 -8.04
CA TYR A 56 -15.16 2.26 -7.28
C TYR A 56 -13.88 1.41 -7.14
N ALA A 57 -13.78 0.30 -7.86
CA ALA A 57 -12.55 -0.47 -7.98
C ALA A 57 -11.78 -0.08 -9.25
N GLY A 58 -10.47 0.16 -9.12
CA GLY A 58 -9.60 0.47 -10.26
C GLY A 58 -9.99 1.77 -10.98
N LEU A 59 -10.25 2.82 -10.22
CA LEU A 59 -10.71 4.11 -10.75
C LEU A 59 -9.75 4.69 -11.80
N SER A 60 -8.44 4.64 -11.55
CA SER A 60 -7.41 5.15 -12.47
C SER A 60 -6.94 4.15 -13.52
N LEU A 61 -7.39 2.89 -13.43
CA LEU A 61 -7.02 1.89 -14.43
C LEU A 61 -7.83 2.07 -15.74
N PRO A 62 -7.23 1.80 -16.92
CA PRO A 62 -7.91 1.95 -18.18
C PRO A 62 -9.18 1.08 -18.29
N ALA A 63 -10.21 1.61 -18.97
CA ALA A 63 -11.49 0.93 -19.11
C ALA A 63 -11.39 -0.40 -19.89
N GLU A 64 -10.45 -0.50 -20.83
CA GLU A 64 -10.17 -1.73 -21.60
C GLU A 64 -9.74 -2.89 -20.72
N TYR A 65 -9.21 -2.62 -19.53
CA TYR A 65 -8.81 -3.62 -18.52
C TYR A 65 -9.86 -3.77 -17.40
N GLY A 66 -11.05 -3.18 -17.56
CA GLY A 66 -12.13 -3.24 -16.57
C GLY A 66 -12.06 -2.18 -15.48
N GLY A 67 -11.15 -1.21 -15.59
CA GLY A 67 -11.09 -0.02 -14.73
C GLY A 67 -12.12 1.03 -15.15
N GLN A 68 -12.09 2.20 -14.51
CA GLN A 68 -13.02 3.30 -14.81
C GLN A 68 -12.43 4.35 -15.76
N GLY A 69 -11.14 4.29 -16.07
CA GLY A 69 -10.44 5.26 -16.94
C GLY A 69 -10.41 6.68 -16.38
N LEU A 70 -10.61 6.85 -15.09
CA LEU A 70 -10.53 8.14 -14.40
C LEU A 70 -9.06 8.50 -14.08
N GLY A 71 -8.84 9.70 -13.54
CA GLY A 71 -7.51 10.16 -13.16
C GLY A 71 -7.12 9.78 -11.72
N LEU A 72 -5.85 10.01 -11.39
CA LEU A 72 -5.35 9.86 -10.02
C LEU A 72 -6.07 10.83 -9.04
N ALA A 73 -6.59 11.96 -9.53
CA ALA A 73 -7.33 12.92 -8.72
C ALA A 73 -8.62 12.32 -8.15
N GLU A 74 -9.40 11.60 -8.96
CA GLU A 74 -10.61 10.90 -8.54
C GLU A 74 -10.29 9.75 -7.60
N GLU A 75 -9.21 9.01 -7.85
CA GLU A 75 -8.79 7.91 -6.99
C GLU A 75 -8.35 8.41 -5.61
N VAL A 76 -7.55 9.47 -5.55
CA VAL A 76 -7.17 10.14 -4.29
C VAL A 76 -8.39 10.71 -3.57
N ALA A 77 -9.33 11.33 -4.31
CA ALA A 77 -10.57 11.86 -3.73
C ALA A 77 -11.43 10.76 -3.12
N PHE A 78 -11.55 9.61 -3.79
CA PHE A 78 -12.28 8.45 -3.26
C PHE A 78 -11.63 7.93 -1.96
N HIS A 79 -10.31 7.75 -1.95
CA HIS A 79 -9.60 7.27 -0.76
C HIS A 79 -9.68 8.26 0.41
N GLU A 80 -9.65 9.57 0.15
CA GLU A 80 -9.92 10.58 1.17
C GLU A 80 -11.31 10.42 1.79
N LEU A 81 -12.33 10.30 0.94
CA LEU A 81 -13.72 10.15 1.39
C LEU A 81 -13.96 8.83 2.13
N ALA A 82 -13.37 7.74 1.64
CA ALA A 82 -13.45 6.42 2.29
C ALA A 82 -12.81 6.43 3.69
N ALA A 83 -11.63 7.08 3.82
CA ALA A 83 -10.98 7.24 5.11
C ALA A 83 -11.82 8.09 6.07
N ARG A 84 -12.38 9.22 5.60
CA ARG A 84 -13.30 10.08 6.40
C ARG A 84 -14.57 9.35 6.82
N ALA A 85 -15.07 8.44 5.99
CA ALA A 85 -16.23 7.60 6.29
C ALA A 85 -15.87 6.40 7.20
N HIS A 86 -14.61 6.24 7.60
CA HIS A 86 -14.08 5.06 8.31
C HIS A 86 -14.46 3.76 7.59
N ALA A 87 -14.45 3.75 6.27
CA ALA A 87 -14.77 2.58 5.46
C ALA A 87 -13.80 1.42 5.75
N PRO A 88 -14.23 0.16 5.56
CA PRO A 88 -13.32 -0.96 5.64
C PRO A 88 -12.16 -0.81 4.65
N GLU A 89 -10.94 -1.13 5.07
CA GLU A 89 -9.87 -1.40 4.12
C GLU A 89 -10.04 -2.82 3.59
N GLY A 90 -10.27 -2.98 2.27
CA GLY A 90 -10.33 -4.28 1.62
C GLY A 90 -8.95 -4.95 1.55
N PHE A 91 -8.92 -6.23 1.17
CA PHE A 91 -7.67 -6.95 0.89
C PHE A 91 -7.15 -6.72 -0.53
N GLY A 92 -8.01 -6.17 -1.41
CA GLY A 92 -7.68 -5.93 -2.81
C GLY A 92 -6.66 -4.81 -3.08
N ARG A 93 -6.17 -4.13 -2.04
CA ARG A 93 -5.23 -3.00 -2.18
C ARG A 93 -3.96 -3.39 -2.96
N ILE A 94 -3.28 -4.47 -2.56
CA ILE A 94 -2.06 -4.93 -3.24
C ILE A 94 -2.35 -5.27 -4.71
N GLY A 95 -3.46 -5.99 -4.95
CA GLY A 95 -3.90 -6.33 -6.30
C GLY A 95 -4.16 -5.09 -7.16
N LYS A 96 -5.00 -4.17 -6.69
CA LYS A 96 -5.49 -3.02 -7.48
C LYS A 96 -4.44 -1.93 -7.66
N ILE A 97 -3.66 -1.62 -6.61
CA ILE A 97 -2.72 -0.49 -6.63
C ILE A 97 -1.33 -0.91 -7.12
N LEU A 98 -0.90 -2.14 -6.87
CA LEU A 98 0.44 -2.61 -7.23
C LEU A 98 0.43 -3.61 -8.38
N THR A 99 -0.36 -4.69 -8.27
CA THR A 99 -0.30 -5.79 -9.22
C THR A 99 -0.95 -5.43 -10.56
N ALA A 100 -2.15 -4.84 -10.56
CA ALA A 100 -2.86 -4.53 -11.79
C ALA A 100 -2.08 -3.56 -12.70
N PRO A 101 -1.59 -2.39 -12.24
CA PRO A 101 -0.80 -1.52 -13.10
C PRO A 101 0.52 -2.16 -13.56
N THR A 102 1.10 -3.06 -12.75
CA THR A 102 2.31 -3.79 -13.14
C THR A 102 2.01 -4.86 -14.20
N LEU A 103 0.88 -5.57 -14.11
CA LEU A 103 0.39 -6.47 -15.15
C LEU A 103 0.09 -5.73 -16.46
N ILE A 104 -0.50 -4.54 -16.39
CA ILE A 104 -0.76 -3.71 -17.57
C ILE A 104 0.55 -3.30 -18.24
N ALA A 105 1.58 -2.95 -17.47
CA ALA A 105 2.86 -2.48 -17.98
C ALA A 105 3.79 -3.59 -18.52
N HIS A 106 3.74 -4.79 -17.93
CA HIS A 106 4.73 -5.85 -18.18
C HIS A 106 4.12 -7.22 -18.53
N GLY A 107 2.80 -7.39 -18.34
CA GLY A 107 2.12 -8.66 -18.60
C GLY A 107 1.79 -8.88 -20.05
N THR A 108 1.70 -10.15 -20.45
CA THR A 108 1.15 -10.52 -21.75
C THR A 108 -0.36 -10.32 -21.79
N PRO A 109 -1.00 -10.21 -22.98
CA PRO A 109 -2.46 -10.13 -23.10
C PRO A 109 -3.18 -11.27 -22.37
N GLU A 110 -2.62 -12.49 -22.41
CA GLU A 110 -3.17 -13.66 -21.74
C GLU A 110 -3.10 -13.52 -20.22
N GLN A 111 -2.00 -13.03 -19.67
CA GLN A 111 -1.85 -12.74 -18.24
C GLN A 111 -2.83 -11.63 -17.78
N GLN A 112 -2.96 -10.58 -18.56
CA GLN A 112 -3.89 -9.48 -18.30
C GLN A 112 -5.33 -10.00 -18.29
N ALA A 113 -5.75 -10.75 -19.30
CA ALA A 113 -7.10 -11.33 -19.38
C ALA A 113 -7.38 -12.33 -18.24
N ARG A 114 -6.37 -13.07 -17.79
CA ARG A 114 -6.50 -14.08 -16.74
C ARG A 114 -6.60 -13.47 -15.34
N PHE A 115 -5.87 -12.39 -15.04
CA PHE A 115 -5.72 -11.91 -13.68
C PHE A 115 -6.46 -10.60 -13.38
N LEU A 116 -6.54 -9.65 -14.31
CA LEU A 116 -7.14 -8.34 -14.04
C LEU A 116 -8.62 -8.42 -13.59
N PRO A 117 -9.48 -9.25 -14.20
CA PRO A 117 -10.87 -9.35 -13.73
C PRO A 117 -10.98 -9.80 -12.27
N GLY A 118 -10.22 -10.81 -11.87
CA GLY A 118 -10.22 -11.31 -10.48
C GLY A 118 -9.65 -10.32 -9.47
N ILE A 119 -8.65 -9.53 -9.86
CA ILE A 119 -8.09 -8.44 -9.05
C ILE A 119 -9.14 -7.35 -8.83
N LEU A 120 -9.79 -6.89 -9.90
CA LEU A 120 -10.74 -5.78 -9.84
C LEU A 120 -12.02 -6.16 -9.11
N SER A 121 -12.53 -7.38 -9.34
CA SER A 121 -13.71 -7.88 -8.63
C SER A 121 -13.49 -8.15 -7.14
N GLY A 122 -12.23 -8.24 -6.70
CA GLY A 122 -11.88 -8.64 -5.33
C GLY A 122 -12.07 -10.14 -5.06
N GLU A 123 -12.23 -10.96 -6.11
CA GLU A 123 -12.25 -12.41 -6.01
C GLU A 123 -10.87 -13.00 -5.79
N GLN A 124 -9.83 -12.36 -6.33
CA GLN A 124 -8.43 -12.72 -6.11
C GLN A 124 -7.73 -11.69 -5.23
N ILE A 125 -7.25 -12.15 -4.10
CA ILE A 125 -6.42 -11.36 -3.19
C ILE A 125 -4.96 -11.63 -3.51
N TRP A 126 -4.18 -10.56 -3.62
CA TRP A 126 -2.76 -10.60 -3.93
C TRP A 126 -1.92 -10.11 -2.76
N CYS A 127 -0.77 -10.75 -2.55
CA CYS A 127 0.28 -10.26 -1.67
C CYS A 127 1.56 -9.98 -2.46
N GLN A 128 2.52 -9.31 -1.82
CA GLN A 128 3.81 -8.93 -2.42
C GLN A 128 4.94 -9.65 -1.69
N GLY A 129 5.57 -10.61 -2.33
CA GLY A 129 6.69 -11.37 -1.80
C GLY A 129 8.04 -10.78 -2.22
N PHE A 130 8.48 -9.70 -1.57
CA PHE A 130 9.72 -8.99 -1.91
C PHE A 130 10.79 -9.18 -0.84
N SER A 131 10.61 -8.57 0.33
CA SER A 131 11.61 -8.56 1.41
C SER A 131 11.94 -9.95 1.94
N GLU A 132 13.19 -10.14 2.35
CA GLU A 132 13.70 -11.34 3.02
C GLU A 132 14.39 -10.96 4.32
N PRO A 133 14.66 -11.91 5.23
CA PRO A 133 15.38 -11.59 6.46
C PRO A 133 16.74 -10.89 6.24
N GLY A 134 17.41 -11.18 5.13
CA GLY A 134 18.68 -10.57 4.72
C GLY A 134 18.58 -9.48 3.65
N ALA A 135 17.38 -9.17 3.14
CA ALA A 135 17.19 -8.25 2.01
C ALA A 135 15.91 -7.40 2.18
N GLY A 136 16.05 -6.26 2.81
CA GLY A 136 15.00 -5.24 2.95
C GLY A 136 15.27 -4.02 2.08
N SER A 137 15.96 -3.01 2.60
CA SER A 137 16.38 -1.81 1.84
C SER A 137 17.26 -2.16 0.64
N ASP A 138 18.10 -3.18 0.78
CA ASP A 138 18.88 -3.76 -0.33
C ASP A 138 18.10 -4.91 -1.00
N LEU A 139 16.98 -4.57 -1.62
CA LEU A 139 16.08 -5.54 -2.25
C LEU A 139 16.74 -6.37 -3.36
N ALA A 140 17.75 -5.84 -4.04
CA ALA A 140 18.45 -6.58 -5.09
C ALA A 140 19.29 -7.77 -4.56
N SER A 141 19.44 -7.90 -3.23
CA SER A 141 20.16 -8.97 -2.56
C SER A 141 19.29 -10.16 -2.16
N VAL A 142 18.04 -10.24 -2.64
CA VAL A 142 17.15 -11.39 -2.37
C VAL A 142 17.81 -12.71 -2.75
N SER A 143 17.56 -13.73 -1.94
CA SER A 143 18.17 -15.06 -2.04
C SER A 143 17.16 -16.17 -2.42
N THR A 144 15.84 -15.92 -2.27
CA THR A 144 14.80 -16.85 -2.75
C THR A 144 15.09 -17.24 -4.18
N SER A 145 15.37 -18.53 -4.41
CA SER A 145 15.75 -19.07 -5.71
C SER A 145 14.52 -19.58 -6.46
N ALA A 146 14.54 -19.41 -7.77
CA ALA A 146 13.58 -20.00 -8.70
C ALA A 146 14.39 -20.73 -9.78
N ARG A 147 14.69 -22.01 -9.54
CA ARG A 147 15.50 -22.84 -10.42
C ARG A 147 14.65 -23.33 -11.59
N ARG A 148 15.16 -23.19 -12.81
CA ARG A 148 14.49 -23.71 -14.01
C ARG A 148 14.28 -25.22 -13.92
N ASP A 149 13.07 -25.67 -14.24
CA ASP A 149 12.68 -27.08 -14.25
C ASP A 149 11.63 -27.27 -15.37
N GLY A 150 12.05 -27.82 -16.51
CA GLY A 150 11.21 -28.00 -17.70
C GLY A 150 10.62 -26.67 -18.20
N ASP A 151 9.29 -26.58 -18.21
CA ASP A 151 8.50 -25.46 -18.69
C ASP A 151 8.13 -24.44 -17.56
N GLY A 152 8.88 -24.48 -16.45
CA GLY A 152 8.64 -23.56 -15.33
C GLY A 152 9.82 -23.47 -14.37
N TYR A 153 9.50 -23.18 -13.12
CA TYR A 153 10.47 -22.94 -12.05
C TYR A 153 10.09 -23.69 -10.77
N ARG A 154 11.10 -24.14 -10.03
CA ARG A 154 11.00 -24.59 -8.65
C ARG A 154 11.50 -23.50 -7.71
N VAL A 155 10.60 -23.02 -6.87
CA VAL A 155 10.86 -21.91 -5.96
C VAL A 155 11.18 -22.45 -4.57
N THR A 156 12.31 -22.01 -4.01
CA THR A 156 12.72 -22.32 -2.64
C THR A 156 13.30 -21.07 -1.98
N GLY A 157 12.83 -20.75 -0.77
CA GLY A 157 13.29 -19.61 -0.01
C GLY A 157 12.29 -19.12 1.02
N GLN A 158 12.50 -17.88 1.48
CA GLN A 158 11.67 -17.25 2.50
C GLN A 158 11.45 -15.79 2.17
N LYS A 159 10.20 -15.33 2.33
CA LYS A 159 9.84 -13.91 2.33
C LYS A 159 9.36 -13.49 3.72
N ILE A 160 9.55 -12.22 4.05
CA ILE A 160 9.13 -11.65 5.34
C ILE A 160 8.43 -10.31 5.12
N TRP A 161 7.65 -9.88 6.08
CA TRP A 161 6.85 -8.64 6.03
C TRP A 161 5.82 -8.63 4.89
N THR A 162 5.33 -9.81 4.53
CA THR A 162 4.35 -9.97 3.45
C THR A 162 2.94 -9.66 3.97
N SER A 163 2.40 -8.51 3.52
CA SER A 163 1.04 -8.09 3.89
C SER A 163 0.00 -9.02 3.30
N PHE A 164 -1.02 -9.40 4.11
CA PHE A 164 -2.16 -10.20 3.70
C PHE A 164 -1.84 -11.61 3.19
N ALA A 165 -0.64 -12.12 3.42
CA ALA A 165 -0.23 -13.44 2.92
C ALA A 165 -1.13 -14.57 3.45
N ASP A 166 -1.70 -14.41 4.63
CA ASP A 166 -2.61 -15.36 5.29
C ASP A 166 -3.98 -15.49 4.60
N VAL A 167 -4.37 -14.51 3.81
CA VAL A 167 -5.64 -14.49 3.05
C VAL A 167 -5.44 -14.41 1.55
N ALA A 168 -4.19 -14.27 1.07
CA ALA A 168 -3.86 -14.10 -0.34
C ALA A 168 -4.05 -15.40 -1.15
N ASP A 169 -4.58 -15.25 -2.35
CA ASP A 169 -4.67 -16.30 -3.36
C ASP A 169 -3.40 -16.39 -4.20
N ARG A 170 -2.77 -15.24 -4.45
CA ARG A 170 -1.61 -15.08 -5.32
C ARG A 170 -0.54 -14.18 -4.70
N SER A 171 0.71 -14.39 -5.10
CA SER A 171 1.84 -13.53 -4.74
C SER A 171 2.55 -12.98 -5.97
N LEU A 172 2.81 -11.68 -5.95
CA LEU A 172 3.79 -11.05 -6.84
C LEU A 172 5.17 -11.29 -6.22
N LEU A 173 5.85 -12.35 -6.66
CA LEU A 173 7.07 -12.87 -6.04
C LEU A 173 8.32 -12.46 -6.81
N LEU A 174 9.22 -11.74 -6.17
CA LEU A 174 10.56 -11.47 -6.69
C LEU A 174 11.52 -12.59 -6.29
N ALA A 175 12.11 -13.29 -7.27
CA ALA A 175 13.00 -14.41 -7.03
C ALA A 175 14.23 -14.38 -7.94
N LYS A 176 15.29 -15.05 -7.53
CA LYS A 176 16.52 -15.20 -8.30
C LYS A 176 16.40 -16.39 -9.25
N THR A 177 16.35 -16.09 -10.55
CA THR A 177 16.25 -17.11 -11.62
C THR A 177 17.59 -17.40 -12.28
N ASN A 178 18.51 -16.44 -12.30
CA ASN A 178 19.83 -16.58 -12.93
C ASN A 178 20.94 -16.17 -11.93
N PRO A 179 21.46 -17.10 -11.11
CA PRO A 179 22.44 -16.79 -10.07
C PRO A 179 23.78 -16.27 -10.62
N ASP A 180 24.13 -16.62 -11.87
CA ASP A 180 25.40 -16.26 -12.50
C ASP A 180 25.36 -14.90 -13.18
N ALA A 181 24.17 -14.34 -13.39
CA ALA A 181 24.01 -13.01 -13.98
C ALA A 181 24.40 -11.89 -13.00
N PRO A 182 24.90 -10.75 -13.51
CA PRO A 182 25.22 -9.61 -12.66
C PRO A 182 23.99 -9.10 -11.91
N ARG A 183 24.24 -8.44 -10.80
CA ARG A 183 23.22 -7.78 -9.95
C ARG A 183 22.23 -7.00 -10.81
N TYR A 184 20.95 -7.04 -10.46
CA TYR A 184 19.79 -6.48 -11.16
C TYR A 184 19.35 -7.25 -12.42
N ARG A 185 20.18 -8.14 -12.98
CA ARG A 185 19.84 -9.01 -14.11
C ARG A 185 19.73 -10.49 -13.73
N ASN A 186 19.70 -10.77 -12.44
CA ASN A 186 19.62 -12.12 -11.88
C ASN A 186 18.25 -12.45 -11.31
N LEU A 187 17.28 -11.54 -11.44
CA LEU A 187 15.96 -11.61 -10.83
C LEU A 187 14.85 -11.70 -11.88
N SER A 188 13.80 -12.44 -11.55
CA SER A 188 12.54 -12.47 -12.31
C SER A 188 11.37 -12.25 -11.37
N MET A 189 10.22 -11.81 -11.92
CA MET A 189 8.97 -11.65 -11.19
C MET A 189 8.05 -12.81 -11.55
N LEU A 190 7.49 -13.47 -10.53
CA LEU A 190 6.62 -14.63 -10.67
C LEU A 190 5.26 -14.38 -10.07
N LEU A 191 4.19 -14.84 -10.74
CA LEU A 191 2.79 -14.76 -10.31
C LEU A 191 2.42 -16.07 -9.63
N LEU A 192 2.88 -16.26 -8.38
CA LEU A 192 2.82 -17.53 -7.66
C LEU A 192 1.43 -17.75 -7.02
N ASP A 193 0.90 -18.98 -7.13
CA ASP A 193 -0.30 -19.41 -6.39
C ASP A 193 0.05 -19.74 -4.93
N MET A 194 -0.56 -19.02 -3.98
CA MET A 194 -0.29 -19.17 -2.54
C MET A 194 -0.91 -20.43 -1.93
N ARG A 195 -1.79 -21.12 -2.67
CA ARG A 195 -2.49 -22.32 -2.19
C ARG A 195 -1.77 -23.62 -2.55
N GLN A 196 -0.64 -23.55 -3.24
CA GLN A 196 0.11 -24.73 -3.66
C GLN A 196 0.77 -25.44 -2.46
N PRO A 197 0.96 -26.77 -2.56
CA PRO A 197 1.85 -27.48 -1.64
C PRO A 197 3.25 -26.86 -1.62
N GLY A 198 3.88 -26.83 -0.44
CA GLY A 198 5.19 -26.22 -0.25
C GLY A 198 5.13 -24.72 0.14
N VAL A 199 3.95 -24.06 0.09
CA VAL A 199 3.79 -22.72 0.62
C VAL A 199 3.33 -22.79 2.07
N THR A 200 4.11 -22.19 2.97
CA THR A 200 3.77 -22.08 4.40
C THR A 200 3.76 -20.62 4.83
N VAL A 201 2.64 -20.17 5.40
CA VAL A 201 2.47 -18.78 5.89
C VAL A 201 2.47 -18.77 7.41
N ARG A 202 3.28 -17.91 8.02
CA ARG A 202 3.36 -17.72 9.48
C ARG A 202 3.14 -16.25 9.83
N PRO A 203 2.03 -15.89 10.50
CA PRO A 203 1.78 -14.51 10.92
C PRO A 203 2.85 -14.00 11.89
N ILE A 204 3.25 -12.74 11.71
CA ILE A 204 4.22 -12.05 12.57
C ILE A 204 3.46 -11.16 13.55
N LYS A 205 3.59 -11.42 14.84
CA LYS A 205 3.02 -10.55 15.87
C LYS A 205 3.90 -9.31 16.05
N GLN A 206 3.35 -8.15 15.70
CA GLN A 206 4.02 -6.86 15.84
C GLN A 206 4.01 -6.37 17.30
N ILE A 207 4.83 -5.35 17.62
CA ILE A 207 4.88 -4.73 18.95
C ILE A 207 3.56 -4.10 19.40
N SER A 208 2.71 -3.69 18.46
CA SER A 208 1.34 -3.20 18.69
C SER A 208 0.36 -4.31 19.12
N GLY A 209 0.73 -5.58 18.92
CA GLY A 209 -0.07 -6.76 19.22
C GLY A 209 -0.85 -7.31 18.04
N VAL A 210 -0.89 -6.62 16.91
CA VAL A 210 -1.55 -7.06 15.67
C VAL A 210 -0.60 -7.89 14.79
N SER A 211 -1.15 -8.58 13.78
CA SER A 211 -0.38 -9.38 12.81
C SER A 211 -0.82 -9.00 11.40
N HIS A 212 -0.32 -7.87 10.90
CA HIS A 212 -0.60 -7.40 9.54
C HIS A 212 0.31 -8.03 8.50
N PHE A 213 1.42 -8.62 8.94
CA PHE A 213 2.45 -9.20 8.10
C PHE A 213 2.69 -10.66 8.44
N ALA A 214 3.24 -11.39 7.49
CA ALA A 214 3.64 -12.78 7.66
C ALA A 214 5.04 -13.04 7.11
N GLU A 215 5.64 -14.12 7.60
CA GLU A 215 6.70 -14.85 6.91
C GLU A 215 6.04 -15.84 5.96
N VAL A 216 6.62 -16.01 4.78
CA VAL A 216 6.18 -16.99 3.78
C VAL A 216 7.37 -17.84 3.39
N PHE A 217 7.25 -19.14 3.59
CA PHE A 217 8.25 -20.13 3.21
C PHE A 217 7.82 -20.84 1.94
N PHE A 218 8.76 -21.06 1.05
CA PHE A 218 8.58 -21.79 -0.20
C PHE A 218 9.52 -22.99 -0.20
N GLU A 219 8.95 -24.20 -0.30
CA GLU A 219 9.68 -25.48 -0.32
C GLU A 219 9.37 -26.19 -1.65
N ASP A 220 10.22 -26.02 -2.65
CA ASP A 220 10.11 -26.64 -3.99
C ASP A 220 8.77 -26.34 -4.69
N VAL A 221 8.25 -25.11 -4.56
CA VAL A 221 6.96 -24.70 -5.12
C VAL A 221 7.06 -24.52 -6.64
N TRP A 222 6.14 -25.13 -7.38
CA TRP A 222 6.10 -25.02 -8.84
C TRP A 222 5.47 -23.71 -9.32
N VAL A 223 6.09 -23.07 -10.32
CA VAL A 223 5.54 -21.91 -11.04
C VAL A 223 5.78 -22.12 -12.53
N ALA A 224 4.73 -22.10 -13.34
CA ALA A 224 4.84 -22.22 -14.79
C ALA A 224 5.57 -21.01 -15.40
N ASP A 225 6.25 -21.20 -16.54
CA ASP A 225 6.93 -20.09 -17.24
C ASP A 225 5.92 -19.02 -17.73
N GLU A 226 4.70 -19.43 -18.06
CA GLU A 226 3.59 -18.52 -18.40
C GLU A 226 3.16 -17.60 -17.24
N ASP A 227 3.50 -17.95 -16.00
CA ASP A 227 3.28 -17.14 -14.79
C ASP A 227 4.51 -16.26 -14.44
N ARG A 228 5.49 -16.15 -15.33
CA ARG A 228 6.58 -15.18 -15.22
C ARG A 228 6.15 -13.83 -15.81
N LEU A 229 6.18 -12.79 -15.00
CA LEU A 229 5.81 -11.44 -15.40
C LEU A 229 7.01 -10.69 -15.98
N GLY A 230 6.90 -10.27 -17.22
CA GLY A 230 8.02 -9.70 -17.99
C GLY A 230 9.01 -10.77 -18.47
N GLY A 231 10.14 -10.33 -19.05
CA GLY A 231 11.20 -11.22 -19.54
C GLY A 231 11.99 -11.87 -18.39
N GLU A 232 12.66 -12.99 -18.70
CA GLU A 232 13.62 -13.57 -17.76
C GLU A 232 14.74 -12.57 -17.48
N SER A 233 15.14 -12.47 -16.21
CA SER A 233 16.14 -11.46 -15.75
C SER A 233 15.69 -10.00 -15.81
N GLU A 234 14.42 -9.71 -16.05
CA GLU A 234 13.82 -8.35 -16.00
C GLU A 234 13.09 -8.06 -14.69
N GLY A 235 13.12 -8.99 -13.73
CA GLY A 235 12.39 -8.86 -12.46
C GLY A 235 12.70 -7.58 -11.69
N TRP A 236 13.91 -7.03 -11.83
CA TRP A 236 14.25 -5.76 -11.21
C TRP A 236 13.48 -4.58 -11.82
N GLN A 237 13.30 -4.53 -13.13
CA GLN A 237 12.52 -3.49 -13.81
C GLN A 237 11.05 -3.57 -13.38
N VAL A 238 10.50 -4.78 -13.35
CA VAL A 238 9.13 -5.04 -12.88
C VAL A 238 8.98 -4.60 -11.41
N ALA A 239 9.95 -4.94 -10.55
CA ALA A 239 9.95 -4.53 -9.14
C ALA A 239 9.98 -3.00 -8.98
N MET A 240 10.72 -2.28 -9.85
CA MET A 240 10.72 -0.81 -9.81
C MET A 240 9.36 -0.22 -10.14
N THR A 241 8.62 -0.79 -11.08
CA THR A 241 7.22 -0.38 -11.38
C THR A 241 6.32 -0.58 -10.16
N VAL A 242 6.40 -1.74 -9.49
CA VAL A 242 5.65 -2.00 -8.25
C VAL A 242 5.95 -0.96 -7.18
N LEU A 243 7.25 -0.71 -6.91
CA LEU A 243 7.69 0.22 -5.87
C LEU A 243 7.35 1.69 -6.17
N GLN A 244 7.20 2.08 -7.43
CA GLN A 244 6.73 3.41 -7.82
C GLN A 244 5.26 3.61 -7.44
N ASN A 245 4.42 2.60 -7.64
CA ASN A 245 3.01 2.63 -7.30
C ASN A 245 2.75 2.56 -5.78
N GLU A 246 3.63 1.92 -5.01
CA GLU A 246 3.50 1.74 -3.57
C GLU A 246 3.56 3.05 -2.77
N ARG A 247 4.31 4.05 -3.23
CA ARG A 247 4.65 5.27 -2.48
C ARG A 247 3.80 6.48 -2.85
N GLY A 248 2.67 6.26 -3.51
CA GLY A 248 1.92 7.30 -4.19
C GLY A 248 1.04 8.19 -3.30
N ALA A 249 0.31 9.09 -3.98
CA ALA A 249 -0.61 10.06 -3.39
C ALA A 249 -1.75 9.41 -2.60
N ILE A 250 -2.16 8.18 -2.96
CA ILE A 250 -3.22 7.42 -2.28
C ILE A 250 -2.83 7.10 -0.83
N GLU A 251 -1.62 6.61 -0.59
CA GLU A 251 -1.13 6.38 0.77
C GLU A 251 -1.08 7.70 1.54
N GLY A 252 -0.54 8.75 0.93
CA GLY A 252 -0.40 10.06 1.56
C GLY A 252 -1.72 10.65 2.01
N ILE A 253 -2.78 10.58 1.18
CA ILE A 253 -4.10 11.14 1.55
C ILE A 253 -4.78 10.32 2.65
N THR A 254 -4.64 8.99 2.62
CA THR A 254 -5.17 8.13 3.67
C THR A 254 -4.53 8.46 5.01
N ARG A 255 -3.19 8.57 5.04
CA ARG A 255 -2.44 8.93 6.26
C ARG A 255 -2.74 10.34 6.74
N TYR A 256 -2.94 11.30 5.83
CA TYR A 256 -3.40 12.64 6.19
C TYR A 256 -4.74 12.60 6.94
N VAL A 257 -5.73 11.86 6.46
CA VAL A 257 -7.05 11.77 7.10
C VAL A 257 -6.95 11.11 8.49
N GLU A 258 -6.16 10.05 8.61
CA GLU A 258 -5.92 9.37 9.89
C GLU A 258 -5.26 10.32 10.90
N MET A 259 -4.16 10.99 10.49
CA MET A 259 -3.48 11.99 11.33
C MET A 259 -4.38 13.16 11.70
N ARG A 260 -5.26 13.60 10.79
CA ARG A 260 -6.22 14.66 11.08
C ARG A 260 -7.18 14.24 12.18
N GLY A 261 -7.72 13.02 12.10
CA GLY A 261 -8.58 12.45 13.15
C GLY A 261 -7.86 12.31 14.49
N ASP A 262 -6.61 11.85 14.47
CA ASP A 262 -5.75 11.77 15.66
C ASP A 262 -5.49 13.16 16.26
N MET A 263 -5.21 14.18 15.43
CA MET A 263 -4.98 15.54 15.90
C MET A 263 -6.25 16.16 16.52
N ASP A 264 -7.41 15.98 15.89
CA ASP A 264 -8.68 16.43 16.42
C ASP A 264 -8.99 15.77 17.77
N LEU A 265 -8.72 14.47 17.90
CA LEU A 265 -8.87 13.74 19.15
C LEU A 265 -7.92 14.25 20.23
N LEU A 266 -6.65 14.51 19.87
CA LEU A 266 -5.64 15.02 20.80
C LEU A 266 -6.01 16.40 21.31
N LEU A 267 -6.43 17.30 20.44
CA LEU A 267 -6.88 18.65 20.81
C LEU A 267 -8.14 18.61 21.67
N HIS A 268 -9.10 17.75 21.35
CA HIS A 268 -10.32 17.63 22.16
C HIS A 268 -10.03 17.14 23.58
N CYS A 269 -9.18 16.12 23.72
CA CYS A 269 -8.94 15.46 25.01
C CYS A 269 -7.88 16.16 25.86
N CYS A 270 -6.93 16.85 25.25
CA CYS A 270 -5.72 17.35 25.91
C CYS A 270 -5.49 18.85 25.68
N ALA A 271 -6.49 19.61 25.26
CA ALA A 271 -6.37 21.04 24.94
C ALA A 271 -5.66 21.86 26.03
N ALA A 272 -5.94 21.58 27.31
CA ALA A 272 -5.31 22.26 28.43
C ALA A 272 -3.81 21.97 28.58
N ARG A 273 -3.35 20.82 28.05
CA ARG A 273 -1.94 20.37 28.13
C ARG A 273 -1.18 20.62 26.84
N VAL A 274 -1.84 20.45 25.70
CA VAL A 274 -1.25 20.58 24.35
C VAL A 274 -1.42 22.00 23.80
N GLY A 275 -2.55 22.66 24.07
CA GLY A 275 -2.84 24.01 23.56
C GLY A 275 -2.03 25.16 24.20
N ARG A 276 -1.19 24.84 25.18
CA ARG A 276 -0.21 25.80 25.77
C ARG A 276 1.18 25.67 25.13
N THR A 277 1.39 24.71 24.26
CA THR A 277 2.65 24.51 23.56
C THR A 277 2.53 25.05 22.14
N LEU A 278 3.57 25.71 21.66
CA LEU A 278 3.72 26.09 20.24
C LEU A 278 3.61 24.89 19.29
N ASP A 279 3.73 23.68 19.85
CA ASP A 279 3.74 22.40 19.13
C ASP A 279 2.42 22.13 18.39
N ALA A 280 1.24 22.48 18.98
CA ALA A 280 -0.04 22.21 18.33
C ALA A 280 -0.22 23.00 17.02
N ALA A 281 0.18 24.27 16.99
CA ALA A 281 0.11 25.08 15.77
C ALA A 281 1.11 24.61 14.71
N ASP A 282 2.31 24.16 15.11
CA ASP A 282 3.29 23.56 14.21
C ASP A 282 2.77 22.27 13.59
N PHE A 283 2.18 21.39 14.40
CA PHE A 283 1.56 20.15 13.87
C PHE A 283 0.42 20.45 12.89
N GLU A 284 -0.43 21.45 13.15
CA GLU A 284 -1.49 21.86 12.22
C GLU A 284 -0.93 22.30 10.87
N VAL A 285 0.10 23.16 10.88
CA VAL A 285 0.76 23.62 9.65
C VAL A 285 1.39 22.45 8.91
N ARG A 286 2.14 21.60 9.59
CA ARG A 286 2.83 20.44 8.98
C ARG A 286 1.83 19.42 8.45
N LEU A 287 0.70 19.22 9.10
CA LEU A 287 -0.37 18.34 8.64
C LEU A 287 -1.01 18.88 7.35
N GLU A 288 -1.28 20.18 7.25
CA GLU A 288 -1.76 20.78 6.00
C GLU A 288 -0.71 20.73 4.89
N LEU A 289 0.59 20.81 5.21
CA LEU A 289 1.65 20.60 4.23
C LEU A 289 1.63 19.17 3.64
N VAL A 290 1.30 18.14 4.42
CA VAL A 290 1.10 16.77 3.89
C VAL A 290 -0.01 16.77 2.84
N ARG A 291 -1.14 17.42 3.08
CA ARG A 291 -2.25 17.54 2.12
C ARG A 291 -1.82 18.25 0.83
N TRP A 292 -1.07 19.34 0.96
CA TRP A 292 -0.54 20.07 -0.21
C TRP A 292 0.46 19.24 -1.01
N GLN A 293 1.30 18.45 -0.35
CA GLN A 293 2.23 17.54 -1.02
C GLN A 293 1.49 16.42 -1.77
N VAL A 294 0.36 15.90 -1.23
CA VAL A 294 -0.52 14.98 -1.96
C VAL A 294 -1.06 15.65 -3.23
N SER A 295 -1.61 16.85 -3.11
CA SER A 295 -2.13 17.60 -4.27
C SER A 295 -1.04 17.82 -5.32
N LYS A 296 0.19 18.13 -4.88
CA LYS A 296 1.34 18.29 -5.77
C LYS A 296 1.73 16.99 -6.46
N ALA A 297 1.70 15.86 -5.77
CA ALA A 297 1.95 14.56 -6.37
C ALA A 297 0.90 14.22 -7.45
N VAL A 298 -0.39 14.52 -7.20
CA VAL A 298 -1.45 14.34 -8.21
C VAL A 298 -1.21 15.20 -9.46
N GLU A 299 -0.81 16.47 -9.30
CA GLU A 299 -0.47 17.34 -10.43
C GLU A 299 0.69 16.80 -11.28
N LEU A 300 1.61 16.08 -10.67
CA LEU A 300 2.81 15.52 -11.30
C LEU A 300 2.62 14.09 -11.81
N ALA A 301 1.41 13.51 -11.71
CA ALA A 301 1.15 12.11 -12.04
C ALA A 301 1.54 11.71 -13.48
N ASN A 302 1.47 12.65 -14.43
CA ASN A 302 1.82 12.42 -15.83
C ASN A 302 3.34 12.51 -16.10
N ASP A 303 4.16 12.88 -15.12
CA ASP A 303 5.63 12.82 -15.17
C ASP A 303 6.12 11.83 -14.12
N PRO A 304 6.42 10.56 -14.49
CA PRO A 304 6.82 9.52 -13.54
C PRO A 304 8.03 9.88 -12.68
N ALA A 305 8.99 10.64 -13.24
CA ALA A 305 10.18 11.06 -12.52
C ALA A 305 9.86 12.14 -11.48
N ALA A 306 9.04 13.13 -11.85
CA ALA A 306 8.58 14.17 -10.94
C ALA A 306 7.66 13.61 -9.86
N PHE A 307 6.75 12.71 -10.23
CA PHE A 307 5.89 12.00 -9.28
C PHE A 307 6.69 11.21 -8.25
N ALA A 308 7.69 10.44 -8.68
CA ALA A 308 8.55 9.66 -7.79
C ALA A 308 9.33 10.56 -6.80
N ARG A 309 9.81 11.73 -7.27
CA ARG A 309 10.46 12.73 -6.41
C ARG A 309 9.50 13.30 -5.35
N ALA A 310 8.30 13.71 -5.77
CA ALA A 310 7.27 14.22 -4.87
C ALA A 310 6.83 13.17 -3.83
N SER A 311 6.66 11.92 -4.26
CA SER A 311 6.29 10.80 -3.41
C SER A 311 7.34 10.47 -2.34
N ALA A 312 8.64 10.60 -2.65
CA ALA A 312 9.71 10.39 -1.68
C ALA A 312 9.67 11.44 -0.55
N VAL A 313 9.45 12.72 -0.90
CA VAL A 313 9.29 13.80 0.07
C VAL A 313 8.04 13.57 0.94
N LEU A 314 6.91 13.29 0.29
CA LEU A 314 5.63 13.06 0.97
C LEU A 314 5.76 11.92 2.00
N LYS A 315 6.41 10.81 1.64
CA LYS A 315 6.57 9.64 2.51
C LYS A 315 7.34 9.97 3.79
N VAL A 316 8.45 10.70 3.69
CA VAL A 316 9.22 11.12 4.87
C VAL A 316 8.38 12.06 5.73
N THR A 317 7.75 13.06 5.11
CA THR A 317 6.97 14.09 5.83
C THR A 317 5.87 13.46 6.68
N TRP A 318 4.99 12.63 6.10
CA TRP A 318 3.87 12.09 6.87
C TRP A 318 4.32 11.06 7.90
N SER A 319 5.33 10.22 7.59
CA SER A 319 5.72 9.15 8.50
C SER A 319 6.41 9.67 9.77
N GLU A 320 7.24 10.69 9.65
CA GLU A 320 7.93 11.30 10.79
C GLU A 320 6.99 12.19 11.59
N LEU A 321 6.12 12.98 10.91
CA LEU A 321 5.10 13.78 11.57
C LEU A 321 4.18 12.92 12.45
N TRP A 322 3.71 11.79 11.94
CA TRP A 322 2.82 10.92 12.70
C TRP A 322 3.51 10.29 13.91
N GLN A 323 4.80 9.95 13.80
CA GLN A 323 5.58 9.49 14.95
C GLN A 323 5.69 10.55 16.04
N GLU A 324 5.98 11.79 15.66
CA GLU A 324 6.07 12.92 16.59
C GLU A 324 4.71 13.20 17.27
N MET A 325 3.62 13.22 16.49
CA MET A 325 2.25 13.41 17.02
C MET A 325 1.89 12.35 18.06
N THR A 326 2.13 11.08 17.75
CA THR A 326 1.81 9.98 18.68
C THR A 326 2.70 10.00 19.93
N GLN A 327 3.94 10.47 19.82
CA GLN A 327 4.83 10.67 20.95
C GLN A 327 4.30 11.80 21.86
N LEU A 328 3.87 12.92 21.28
CA LEU A 328 3.24 14.01 22.02
C LEU A 328 1.97 13.54 22.75
N ALA A 329 1.14 12.73 22.07
CA ALA A 329 -0.08 12.18 22.64
C ALA A 329 0.18 11.27 23.87
N ILE A 330 1.21 10.44 23.81
CA ILE A 330 1.67 9.65 24.96
C ILE A 330 2.14 10.54 26.11
N ALA A 331 2.94 11.58 25.81
CA ALA A 331 3.44 12.53 26.82
C ALA A 331 2.29 13.34 27.45
N ALA A 332 1.27 13.71 26.69
CA ALA A 332 0.08 14.40 27.17
C ALA A 332 -0.78 13.54 28.13
N SER A 333 -0.54 12.22 28.17
CA SER A 333 -1.15 11.29 29.13
C SER A 333 -2.68 11.36 29.18
N CYS A 334 -3.34 11.35 28.01
CA CYS A 334 -4.81 11.32 27.95
C CYS A 334 -5.38 10.10 28.68
N PRO A 335 -6.13 10.28 29.77
CA PRO A 335 -6.63 9.13 30.55
C PRO A 335 -7.71 8.36 29.82
N VAL A 336 -8.52 9.04 28.99
CA VAL A 336 -9.69 8.45 28.30
C VAL A 336 -9.26 7.62 27.11
N HIS A 337 -8.26 8.09 26.33
CA HIS A 337 -7.83 7.43 25.09
C HIS A 337 -6.44 6.80 25.19
N ARG A 338 -6.02 6.40 26.40
CA ARG A 338 -4.69 5.80 26.63
C ARG A 338 -4.43 4.57 25.77
N ALA A 339 -5.42 3.70 25.61
CA ALA A 339 -5.29 2.48 24.80
C ALA A 339 -5.10 2.81 23.31
N HIS A 340 -5.87 3.76 22.79
CA HIS A 340 -5.74 4.27 21.42
C HIS A 340 -4.33 4.84 21.17
N TRP A 341 -3.88 5.77 22.01
CA TRP A 341 -2.57 6.40 21.83
C TRP A 341 -1.42 5.43 21.97
N ARG A 342 -1.51 4.47 22.90
CA ARG A 342 -0.52 3.41 23.02
C ARG A 342 -0.43 2.57 21.74
N HIS A 343 -1.58 2.19 21.19
CA HIS A 343 -1.66 1.44 19.94
C HIS A 343 -1.06 2.25 18.80
N GLN A 344 -1.51 3.48 18.57
CA GLN A 344 -1.01 4.35 17.51
C GLN A 344 0.49 4.63 17.63
N TYR A 345 0.98 4.87 18.85
CA TYR A 345 2.42 5.05 19.07
C TYR A 345 3.24 3.84 18.62
N LEU A 346 2.79 2.63 18.92
CA LEU A 346 3.50 1.40 18.55
C LEU A 346 3.37 1.11 17.04
N GLU A 347 2.21 1.33 16.44
CA GLU A 347 1.98 1.17 14.99
C GLU A 347 2.85 2.12 14.18
N THR A 348 2.91 3.38 14.55
CA THR A 348 3.65 4.39 13.80
C THR A 348 5.16 4.18 13.81
N ARG A 349 5.72 3.35 14.73
CA ARG A 349 7.18 3.05 14.71
C ARG A 349 7.62 2.40 13.40
N ALA A 350 6.75 1.62 12.76
CA ALA A 350 7.03 1.00 11.48
C ALA A 350 6.93 1.96 10.28
N SER A 351 6.23 3.10 10.43
CA SER A 351 5.93 4.01 9.31
C SER A 351 7.18 4.61 8.65
N SER A 352 8.27 4.82 9.40
CA SER A 352 9.54 5.29 8.86
C SER A 352 10.43 4.17 8.28
N ILE A 353 9.96 2.91 8.33
CA ILE A 353 10.71 1.73 7.89
C ILE A 353 10.13 1.12 6.62
N TYR A 354 8.83 0.77 6.62
CA TYR A 354 8.19 0.14 5.45
C TYR A 354 8.09 1.09 4.26
N SER A 355 7.83 0.54 3.07
CA SER A 355 7.72 1.28 1.78
C SER A 355 8.95 2.16 1.49
N GLY A 356 10.13 1.66 1.89
CA GLY A 356 11.41 2.39 1.83
C GLY A 356 11.64 3.25 3.07
N SER A 357 12.71 2.94 3.81
CA SER A 357 13.01 3.65 5.06
C SER A 357 13.26 5.14 4.84
N SER A 358 13.13 5.94 5.91
CA SER A 358 13.42 7.38 5.86
C SER A 358 14.80 7.66 5.29
N GLU A 359 15.81 6.82 5.58
CA GLU A 359 17.18 6.93 5.04
C GLU A 359 17.19 6.70 3.53
N ILE A 360 16.51 5.65 3.04
CA ILE A 360 16.39 5.37 1.60
C ILE A 360 15.66 6.51 0.88
N GLN A 361 14.59 7.04 1.46
CA GLN A 361 13.87 8.17 0.87
C GLN A 361 14.76 9.44 0.85
N ARG A 362 15.54 9.69 1.90
CA ARG A 362 16.51 10.80 1.93
C ARG A 362 17.62 10.63 0.89
N ASN A 363 18.11 9.40 0.65
CA ASN A 363 19.06 9.13 -0.43
C ASN A 363 18.42 9.44 -1.80
N ILE A 364 17.17 9.01 -2.02
CA ILE A 364 16.43 9.34 -3.26
C ILE A 364 16.29 10.87 -3.41
N MET A 365 15.95 11.59 -2.33
CA MET A 365 15.87 13.06 -2.36
C MET A 365 17.23 13.70 -2.65
N ALA A 366 18.29 13.24 -2.00
CA ALA A 366 19.64 13.74 -2.23
C ALA A 366 20.06 13.58 -3.69
N GLU A 367 19.93 12.39 -4.25
CA GLU A 367 20.37 12.06 -5.60
C GLU A 367 19.46 12.62 -6.70
N ARG A 368 18.12 12.45 -6.55
CA ARG A 368 17.16 12.70 -7.63
C ARG A 368 16.44 14.04 -7.54
N VAL A 369 16.36 14.66 -6.35
CA VAL A 369 15.75 15.99 -6.18
C VAL A 369 16.82 17.06 -6.14
N LEU A 370 17.86 16.86 -5.34
CA LEU A 370 18.92 17.84 -5.14
C LEU A 370 20.11 17.67 -6.11
N GLY A 371 20.21 16.53 -6.81
CA GLY A 371 21.31 16.26 -7.75
C GLY A 371 22.67 16.09 -7.07
N LEU A 372 22.68 15.68 -5.80
CA LEU A 372 23.92 15.45 -5.07
C LEU A 372 24.61 14.16 -5.56
N PRO A 373 25.95 14.08 -5.48
CA PRO A 373 26.69 12.88 -5.85
C PRO A 373 26.34 11.70 -4.91
N LYS A 374 26.46 10.47 -5.47
CA LYS A 374 26.27 9.22 -4.73
C LYS A 374 27.40 8.99 -3.73
#